data_501995264326b12e623f1dce4cf72949
#
_entry.id   501995264326b12e623f1dce4cf72949
#
_cell.length_a   1.000
_cell.length_b   1.000
_cell.length_c   1.000
_cell.angle_alpha   90.00
_cell.angle_beta   90.00
_cell.angle_gamma   90.00
#
_symmetry.space_group_name_H-M   'P 1'
#
loop_
_entity.id
_entity.type
_entity.pdbx_description
1 polymer ?
#
loop_
_entity_poly.entity_id
_entity_poly.type
_entity_poly.pdbx_seq_one_letter_code
_entity_poly.pdbx_strand_id
1 'polypeptide(L)'
;MLCAFVFVGVLGCDGSDSEPTVELKPTDRAYLEGLAAELTATLPSKIDKYSEITGVSVVPYGLRYTLRMVHMPAHTVDHGTIKSARVSITERSCNDDKERYELEAGIARHYIVHGMEDLPAGRFFISDVSCRVE
;
A
#
# COMPACT_ATOMS: atom_id res chain seq x y z
N MET A 1 -15.94 16.21 -14.36
CA MET A 1 -15.56 16.75 -14.06
C MET A 1 -15.53 17.01 -12.93
N LEU A 2 -16.02 16.86 -12.42
CA LEU A 2 -16.03 17.14 -11.34
C LEU A 2 -15.32 16.32 -10.47
N CYS A 3 -15.17 15.11 -10.59
CA CYS A 3 -14.41 14.36 -9.75
C CYS A 3 -13.15 14.94 -9.54
N ALA A 4 -12.62 15.39 -10.50
CA ALA A 4 -11.41 15.94 -10.32
C ALA A 4 -11.44 17.19 -9.76
N PHE A 5 -12.32 17.90 -10.05
CA PHE A 5 -12.37 19.13 -9.72
C PHE A 5 -12.61 19.38 -8.42
N VAL A 6 -13.03 18.86 -7.91
CA VAL A 6 -13.36 19.13 -6.77
C VAL A 6 -12.73 18.73 -5.85
N PHE A 7 -12.38 18.78 -6.05
CA PHE A 7 -11.90 18.50 -5.30
C PHE A 7 -12.33 17.74 -4.66
N VAL A 8 -12.77 17.75 -4.82
CA VAL A 8 -13.23 17.05 -4.35
C VAL A 8 -13.23 16.02 -4.59
N GLY A 9 -13.15 15.93 -4.99
CA GLY A 9 -13.32 14.99 -5.38
C GLY A 9 -13.21 14.01 -5.05
N VAL A 10 -13.15 13.74 -5.03
CA VAL A 10 -13.03 12.87 -4.72
C VAL A 10 -13.80 12.09 -4.51
N LEU A 11 -14.31 12.18 -4.29
CA LEU A 11 -15.16 11.67 -3.87
C LEU A 11 -15.68 10.67 -4.55
N GLY A 12 -16.20 10.27 -4.73
CA GLY A 12 -16.83 9.27 -5.34
C GLY A 12 -16.31 8.71 -6.56
N CYS A 13 -15.31 9.16 -7.03
CA CYS A 13 -14.83 8.67 -8.26
C CYS A 13 -14.39 7.26 -8.15
N ASP A 14 -13.69 6.93 -7.14
CA ASP A 14 -13.23 5.59 -7.02
C ASP A 14 -12.64 5.43 -5.68
N GLY A 15 -13.35 4.89 -4.79
CA GLY A 15 -12.94 4.84 -3.42
C GLY A 15 -11.78 3.95 -3.12
N SER A 16 -11.73 2.76 -3.72
CA SER A 16 -10.75 1.79 -3.24
C SER A 16 -9.35 2.02 -3.74
N ASP A 17 -9.20 2.69 -4.88
CA ASP A 17 -7.87 2.90 -5.44
C ASP A 17 -7.42 4.35 -5.39
N SER A 18 -8.12 5.17 -4.67
CA SER A 18 -7.80 6.58 -4.60
C SER A 18 -6.65 6.84 -3.66
N GLU A 19 -5.78 7.76 -4.05
CA GLU A 19 -4.69 8.17 -3.21
C GLU A 19 -5.24 8.93 -2.01
N PRO A 20 -4.75 8.63 -0.80
CA PRO A 20 -5.20 9.38 0.38
C PRO A 20 -4.85 10.85 0.28
N THR A 21 -5.71 11.70 0.81
CA THR A 21 -5.52 13.14 0.72
C THR A 21 -5.05 13.77 2.02
N VAL A 22 -5.03 13.04 3.12
CA VAL A 22 -4.63 13.58 4.41
C VAL A 22 -3.15 13.37 4.61
N GLU A 23 -2.43 14.45 4.87
CA GLU A 23 -1.00 14.35 5.10
C GLU A 23 -0.68 13.95 6.52
N LEU A 24 0.45 13.31 6.71
CA LEU A 24 0.89 12.90 8.02
C LEU A 24 1.27 14.09 8.88
N LYS A 25 1.03 13.97 10.17
CA LYS A 25 1.57 14.91 11.13
C LYS A 25 3.09 14.74 11.21
N PRO A 26 3.83 15.79 11.57
CA PRO A 26 5.29 15.67 11.66
C PRO A 26 5.78 14.56 12.59
N THR A 27 5.08 14.33 13.72
CA THR A 27 5.48 13.28 14.64
C THR A 27 5.27 11.90 14.03
N ASP A 28 4.20 11.73 13.26
CA ASP A 28 3.95 10.46 12.60
C ASP A 28 4.96 10.21 11.49
N ARG A 29 5.34 11.27 10.78
CA ARG A 29 6.34 11.15 9.74
C ARG A 29 7.68 10.69 10.33
N ALA A 30 8.09 11.28 11.45
CA ALA A 30 9.36 10.91 12.07
C ALA A 30 9.32 9.45 12.52
N TYR A 31 8.21 9.01 13.08
CA TYR A 31 8.04 7.63 13.49
C TYR A 31 8.18 6.70 12.27
N LEU A 32 7.54 7.07 11.17
CA LEU A 32 7.56 6.22 9.97
C LEU A 32 8.92 6.21 9.30
N GLU A 33 9.66 7.30 9.38
CA GLU A 33 11.01 7.30 8.83
C GLU A 33 11.89 6.31 9.57
N GLY A 34 11.76 6.24 10.89
CA GLY A 34 12.48 5.24 11.66
C GLY A 34 12.06 3.83 11.32
N LEU A 35 10.75 3.62 11.18
CA LEU A 35 10.23 2.31 10.84
C LEU A 35 10.68 1.88 9.45
N ALA A 36 10.65 2.79 8.49
CA ALA A 36 11.08 2.48 7.13
C ALA A 36 12.55 2.10 7.10
N ALA A 37 13.39 2.77 7.90
CA ALA A 37 14.80 2.42 7.97
C ALA A 37 14.99 1.03 8.53
N GLU A 38 14.25 0.67 9.57
CA GLU A 38 14.33 -0.67 10.14
C GLU A 38 13.90 -1.74 9.15
N LEU A 39 12.79 -1.49 8.45
CA LEU A 39 12.28 -2.46 7.49
C LEU A 39 13.23 -2.62 6.31
N THR A 40 13.82 -1.51 5.85
CA THR A 40 14.74 -1.56 4.73
C THR A 40 15.94 -2.45 5.04
N ALA A 41 16.36 -2.50 6.28
CA ALA A 41 17.50 -3.32 6.68
C ALA A 41 17.22 -4.81 6.55
N THR A 42 15.95 -5.21 6.47
CA THR A 42 15.57 -6.62 6.39
C THR A 42 15.11 -7.04 5.00
N LEU A 43 15.19 -6.13 4.02
CA LEU A 43 14.71 -6.45 2.68
C LEU A 43 15.73 -7.29 1.91
N PRO A 44 15.26 -8.11 0.98
CA PRO A 44 13.86 -8.37 0.65
C PRO A 44 13.20 -9.26 1.71
N SER A 45 11.92 -9.03 1.91
CA SER A 45 11.16 -9.75 2.93
C SER A 45 10.00 -10.48 2.27
N LYS A 46 9.95 -11.79 2.43
CA LYS A 46 8.90 -12.57 1.80
C LYS A 46 7.57 -12.38 2.49
N ILE A 47 6.53 -12.16 1.68
CA ILE A 47 5.16 -12.17 2.15
C ILE A 47 4.66 -13.62 2.11
N ASP A 48 4.88 -14.28 0.98
CA ASP A 48 4.54 -15.68 0.81
C ASP A 48 5.42 -16.23 -0.31
N LYS A 49 5.10 -17.41 -0.82
CA LYS A 49 5.96 -18.01 -1.84
C LYS A 49 5.84 -17.33 -3.21
N TYR A 50 4.89 -16.41 -3.36
CA TYR A 50 4.65 -15.74 -4.62
C TYR A 50 5.12 -14.30 -4.65
N SER A 51 5.33 -13.69 -3.50
CA SER A 51 5.62 -12.26 -3.45
C SER A 51 6.53 -11.88 -2.30
N GLU A 52 7.25 -10.79 -2.49
CA GLU A 52 8.17 -10.28 -1.48
C GLU A 52 8.18 -8.75 -1.52
N ILE A 53 8.49 -8.15 -0.37
CA ILE A 53 8.66 -6.71 -0.28
C ILE A 53 10.11 -6.41 -0.61
N THR A 54 10.34 -5.52 -1.56
CA THR A 54 11.69 -5.17 -1.98
C THR A 54 12.04 -3.70 -1.71
N GLY A 55 11.07 -2.90 -1.28
CA GLY A 55 11.33 -1.50 -0.98
C GLY A 55 10.31 -0.94 -0.02
N VAL A 56 10.73 0.00 0.82
CA VAL A 56 9.86 0.70 1.75
C VAL A 56 10.31 2.15 1.78
N SER A 57 9.38 3.09 1.70
CA SER A 57 9.70 4.51 1.83
C SER A 57 8.53 5.25 2.47
N VAL A 58 8.79 6.44 2.97
CA VAL A 58 7.75 7.28 3.55
C VAL A 58 7.22 8.22 2.47
N VAL A 59 5.91 8.33 2.40
CA VAL A 59 5.24 9.25 1.48
C VAL A 59 4.36 10.18 2.32
N PRO A 60 3.82 11.26 1.73
CA PRO A 60 3.11 12.26 2.55
C PRO A 60 1.95 11.71 3.37
N TYR A 61 1.34 10.60 2.98
CA TYR A 61 0.19 10.06 3.68
C TYR A 61 0.47 8.73 4.41
N GLY A 62 1.72 8.26 4.39
CA GLY A 62 2.03 7.01 5.08
C GLY A 62 3.25 6.33 4.53
N LEU A 63 3.15 5.04 4.29
CA LEU A 63 4.25 4.23 3.79
C LEU A 63 3.97 3.74 2.37
N ARG A 64 5.02 3.65 1.58
CA ARG A 64 4.95 3.04 0.25
C ARG A 64 5.82 1.81 0.24
N TYR A 65 5.25 0.70 -0.18
CA TYR A 65 5.97 -0.56 -0.32
C TYR A 65 6.08 -0.94 -1.79
N THR A 66 7.21 -1.54 -2.16
CA THR A 66 7.32 -2.19 -3.46
C THR A 66 7.13 -3.68 -3.24
N LEU A 67 6.14 -4.25 -3.90
CA LEU A 67 5.80 -5.66 -3.79
C LEU A 67 6.16 -6.33 -5.12
N ARG A 68 7.09 -7.28 -5.09
CA ARG A 68 7.52 -7.95 -6.32
C ARG A 68 6.90 -9.33 -6.40
N MET A 69 6.29 -9.64 -7.54
CA MET A 69 5.74 -10.96 -7.82
C MET A 69 6.87 -11.81 -8.37
N VAL A 70 7.34 -12.77 -7.57
CA VAL A 70 8.60 -13.44 -7.88
C VAL A 70 8.55 -14.43 -9.05
N HIS A 71 7.35 -14.85 -9.44
CA HIS A 71 7.21 -15.81 -10.53
C HIS A 71 6.43 -15.30 -11.72
N MET A 72 6.13 -14.00 -11.75
CA MET A 72 5.29 -13.45 -12.81
C MET A 72 5.97 -12.25 -13.47
N PRO A 73 6.23 -12.32 -14.78
CA PRO A 73 6.68 -11.12 -15.50
C PRO A 73 5.61 -10.03 -15.41
N ALA A 74 6.04 -8.79 -15.44
CA ALA A 74 5.12 -7.67 -15.26
C ALA A 74 3.95 -7.71 -16.22
N HIS A 75 4.19 -8.08 -17.47
CA HIS A 75 3.12 -8.08 -18.48
C HIS A 75 2.06 -9.14 -18.23
N THR A 76 2.30 -10.10 -17.35
CA THR A 76 1.31 -11.13 -17.03
C THR A 76 0.57 -10.82 -15.71
N VAL A 77 0.97 -9.77 -14.99
CA VAL A 77 0.30 -9.38 -13.76
C VAL A 77 -0.93 -8.59 -14.15
N ASP A 78 -2.09 -9.21 -14.05
CA ASP A 78 -3.32 -8.58 -14.51
C ASP A 78 -4.11 -8.00 -13.35
N HIS A 79 -5.26 -7.44 -13.66
CA HIS A 79 -6.11 -6.77 -12.69
C HIS A 79 -6.54 -7.73 -11.57
N GLY A 80 -6.84 -8.97 -11.93
CA GLY A 80 -7.23 -9.97 -10.94
C GLY A 80 -6.11 -10.30 -9.98
N THR A 81 -4.87 -10.36 -10.47
CA THR A 81 -3.72 -10.61 -9.62
C THR A 81 -3.53 -9.46 -8.64
N ILE A 82 -3.65 -8.22 -9.12
CA ILE A 82 -3.54 -7.04 -8.25
C ILE A 82 -4.62 -7.07 -7.18
N LYS A 83 -5.85 -7.39 -7.57
CA LYS A 83 -6.95 -7.44 -6.62
C LYS A 83 -6.72 -8.52 -5.56
N SER A 84 -6.24 -9.69 -5.98
CA SER A 84 -5.96 -10.77 -5.04
C SER A 84 -4.87 -10.37 -4.04
N ALA A 85 -3.82 -9.70 -4.53
CA ALA A 85 -2.76 -9.23 -3.65
C ALA A 85 -3.31 -8.22 -2.65
N ARG A 86 -4.16 -7.30 -3.11
CA ARG A 86 -4.75 -6.31 -2.22
C ARG A 86 -5.58 -6.96 -1.12
N VAL A 87 -6.42 -7.92 -1.49
CA VAL A 87 -7.27 -8.59 -0.51
C VAL A 87 -6.42 -9.32 0.53
N SER A 88 -5.42 -10.06 0.07
CA SER A 88 -4.58 -10.84 0.97
C SER A 88 -3.79 -9.94 1.92
N ILE A 89 -3.19 -8.88 1.41
CA ILE A 89 -2.39 -8.00 2.24
C ILE A 89 -3.26 -7.18 3.18
N THR A 90 -4.46 -6.79 2.72
CA THR A 90 -5.40 -6.08 3.58
C THR A 90 -5.78 -6.95 4.78
N GLU A 91 -6.05 -8.22 4.55
CA GLU A 91 -6.39 -9.13 5.65
C GLU A 91 -5.25 -9.25 6.64
N ARG A 92 -4.01 -9.38 6.14
CA ARG A 92 -2.86 -9.46 7.02
C ARG A 92 -2.71 -8.21 7.87
N SER A 93 -2.82 -7.04 7.23
CA SER A 93 -2.65 -5.77 7.93
C SER A 93 -3.75 -5.55 8.97
N CYS A 94 -4.98 -5.91 8.63
CA CYS A 94 -6.09 -5.70 9.55
C CYS A 94 -6.07 -6.68 10.72
N ASN A 95 -5.38 -7.81 10.57
CA ASN A 95 -5.24 -8.79 11.63
C ASN A 95 -3.99 -8.61 12.47
N ASP A 96 -3.13 -7.68 12.11
CA ASP A 96 -1.93 -7.36 12.88
C ASP A 96 -2.26 -6.13 13.73
N ASP A 97 -2.20 -6.25 15.05
CA ASP A 97 -2.64 -5.20 15.95
C ASP A 97 -1.91 -3.89 15.71
N LYS A 98 -0.61 -3.95 15.46
CA LYS A 98 0.17 -2.73 15.26
C LYS A 98 -0.20 -2.06 13.95
N GLU A 99 -0.29 -2.83 12.87
CA GLU A 99 -0.63 -2.26 11.57
C GLU A 99 -2.04 -1.72 11.57
N ARG A 100 -2.96 -2.43 12.20
CA ARG A 100 -4.34 -1.97 12.29
C ARG A 100 -4.43 -0.64 13.04
N TYR A 101 -3.67 -0.54 14.14
CA TYR A 101 -3.63 0.70 14.90
C TYR A 101 -3.13 1.85 14.03
N GLU A 102 -2.08 1.62 13.26
CA GLU A 102 -1.52 2.64 12.38
C GLU A 102 -2.54 3.06 11.32
N LEU A 103 -3.24 2.10 10.73
CA LEU A 103 -4.25 2.42 9.73
C LEU A 103 -5.38 3.24 10.34
N GLU A 104 -5.82 2.86 11.54
CA GLU A 104 -6.90 3.59 12.21
C GLU A 104 -6.46 5.00 12.61
N ALA A 105 -5.17 5.19 12.82
CA ALA A 105 -4.63 6.51 13.12
C ALA A 105 -4.47 7.38 11.86
N GLY A 106 -4.80 6.86 10.70
CA GLY A 106 -4.74 7.63 9.46
C GLY A 106 -3.49 7.42 8.64
N ILE A 107 -2.63 6.47 9.03
CA ILE A 107 -1.41 6.20 8.30
C ILE A 107 -1.73 5.17 7.22
N ALA A 108 -1.80 5.63 5.98
CA ALA A 108 -2.17 4.76 4.87
C ALA A 108 -0.96 4.04 4.30
N ARG A 109 -1.21 3.07 3.45
CA ARG A 109 -0.15 2.30 2.79
C ARG A 109 -0.43 2.23 1.30
N HIS A 110 0.63 2.45 0.54
CA HIS A 110 0.58 2.42 -0.92
C HIS A 110 1.48 1.27 -1.37
N TYR A 111 0.92 0.31 -2.09
CA TYR A 111 1.71 -0.80 -2.62
C TYR A 111 1.87 -0.62 -4.11
N ILE A 112 3.12 -0.60 -4.57
CA ILE A 112 3.42 -0.60 -6.00
C ILE A 112 3.82 -2.03 -6.33
N VAL A 113 3.10 -2.66 -7.25
CA VAL A 113 3.32 -4.07 -7.60
C VAL A 113 4.22 -4.14 -8.80
N HIS A 114 5.31 -4.90 -8.66
CA HIS A 114 6.27 -5.12 -9.75
C HIS A 114 6.21 -6.58 -10.19
N GLY A 115 6.57 -6.83 -11.42
CA GLY A 115 6.79 -8.19 -11.88
C GLY A 115 8.15 -8.69 -11.45
N MET A 116 8.49 -9.91 -11.86
CA MET A 116 9.73 -10.55 -11.42
C MET A 116 10.98 -9.83 -11.92
N GLU A 117 10.87 -9.04 -12.98
CA GLU A 117 12.00 -8.27 -13.52
C GLU A 117 12.05 -6.84 -12.97
N ASP A 118 11.28 -6.57 -11.92
CA ASP A 118 11.24 -5.26 -11.24
C ASP A 118 10.64 -4.14 -12.09
N LEU A 119 9.75 -4.47 -13.00
CA LEU A 119 9.00 -3.47 -13.76
C LEU A 119 7.63 -3.27 -13.15
N PRO A 120 7.12 -2.04 -13.11
CA PRO A 120 5.82 -1.77 -12.52
C PRO A 120 4.69 -2.49 -13.27
N ALA A 121 3.73 -3.01 -12.51
CA ALA A 121 2.59 -3.73 -13.08
C ALA A 121 1.26 -3.22 -12.55
N GLY A 122 1.25 -2.53 -11.43
CA GLY A 122 0.02 -1.99 -10.87
C GLY A 122 0.25 -1.44 -9.48
N ARG A 123 -0.83 -1.06 -8.82
CA ARG A 123 -0.73 -0.50 -7.48
C ARG A 123 -2.05 -0.62 -6.76
N PHE A 124 -2.02 -0.48 -5.43
CA PHE A 124 -3.24 -0.39 -4.64
C PHE A 124 -2.92 0.32 -3.32
N PHE A 125 -3.98 0.76 -2.65
CA PHE A 125 -3.87 1.46 -1.37
C PHE A 125 -4.62 0.71 -0.28
N ILE A 126 -4.12 0.81 0.94
CA ILE A 126 -4.82 0.32 2.12
C ILE A 126 -4.91 1.49 3.09
N SER A 127 -6.09 1.74 3.62
CA SER A 127 -6.32 2.84 4.53
C SER A 127 -7.20 2.37 5.70
N ASP A 128 -7.61 3.32 6.54
CA ASP A 128 -8.43 2.99 7.70
C ASP A 128 -9.75 2.32 7.32
N VAL A 129 -10.33 2.71 6.20
CA VAL A 129 -11.62 2.11 5.79
C VAL A 129 -11.44 0.66 5.32
N SER A 130 -10.24 0.27 4.95
CA SER A 130 -10.02 -1.08 4.43
C SER A 130 -10.33 -2.16 5.46
N CYS A 131 -10.09 -1.86 6.74
CA CYS A 131 -10.33 -2.84 7.79
C CYS A 131 -11.77 -2.86 8.27
N ARG A 132 -12.57 -1.89 7.85
CA ARG A 132 -13.97 -1.80 8.26
C ARG A 132 -14.92 -2.47 7.29
N VAL A 133 -14.42 -2.79 6.11
CA VAL A 133 -15.27 -3.41 5.09
C VAL A 133 -15.39 -4.87 5.38
N GLU A 134 -16.58 -5.38 5.37
CA GLU A 134 -16.77 -6.78 5.65
C GLU A 134 -17.21 -7.53 4.41
#